data_57fbc6ac0c7610f4f999295aba1a75b4
#
_entry.id   57fbc6ac0c7610f4f999295aba1a75b4
#
_cell.length_a   1.000
_cell.length_b   1.000
_cell.length_c   1.000
_cell.angle_alpha   90.00
_cell.angle_beta   90.00
_cell.angle_gamma   90.00
#
_symmetry.space_group_name_H-M   'P 1'
#
loop_
_entity.id
_entity.type
_entity.pdbx_description
1 polymer ?
#
loop_
_entity_poly.entity_id
_entity_poly.type
_entity_poly.pdbx_seq_one_letter_code
_entity_poly.pdbx_strand_id
1 'polypeptide(L)'
;MESVATPMRSRHGVGSPRTTPVKHAAEPPSAEMKGCPKHLKNGIAESLHGSSIVAIRALSNAQISEVLRTAGQMQEMVKSTGGNESLKGKVLASVFYEPSTRTNCSFQTAMLRLGGSVISVNESSSSVAKGETLADTVRCLECYADVLVLRHPRAGAAAEAATVMRKPLLNAGDGVGEHPTQALLDLYTIVAELSNEPVASVVTSEDALANLLKGKVITMVGDLRNGRTVHSLAQLLGRFEVILRFVSPAELRMPAEILSALGRDGTSQTEHNTLTAAILQESDVLYMTRVQKERFENVEAYDAVKDSFIITPDTLTKMRPSARIMHPLPRVGEIDSRCDSDHRAAYFRQMENGMYVRMALLQLILG
;
A
#
# COMPACT_ATOMS: atom_id res chain seq x y z
N MET A 1 -58.07 43.91 -25.79
CA MET A 1 -57.64 45.28 -25.45
C MET A 1 -56.18 45.13 -25.13
N GLU A 2 -55.44 45.39 -26.12
CA GLU A 2 -54.40 46.37 -26.37
C GLU A 2 -53.16 46.11 -25.51
N SER A 3 -52.07 45.50 -26.03
CA SER A 3 -51.13 46.07 -27.00
C SER A 3 -50.46 47.36 -26.49
N VAL A 4 -49.22 47.29 -26.16
CA VAL A 4 -48.20 48.25 -26.65
C VAL A 4 -46.83 47.61 -26.59
N ALA A 5 -46.14 47.65 -27.71
CA ALA A 5 -44.79 47.16 -27.96
C ALA A 5 -43.80 48.35 -28.05
N THR A 6 -42.52 48.05 -27.76
CA THR A 6 -41.29 48.54 -28.34
C THR A 6 -40.74 49.92 -27.85
N PRO A 7 -39.40 50.24 -27.98
CA PRO A 7 -38.39 49.65 -28.89
C PRO A 7 -36.97 49.40 -28.30
N MET A 8 -36.21 48.67 -29.12
CA MET A 8 -34.73 48.52 -29.13
C MET A 8 -33.90 49.81 -29.03
N ARG A 9 -32.75 49.70 -28.35
CA ARG A 9 -31.53 50.40 -28.81
C ARG A 9 -30.33 49.46 -28.68
N SER A 10 -29.71 49.25 -29.81
CA SER A 10 -28.40 48.66 -30.05
C SER A 10 -27.28 49.62 -29.66
N ARG A 11 -26.15 49.08 -29.18
CA ARG A 11 -24.78 49.43 -29.59
C ARG A 11 -23.74 48.68 -28.76
N HIS A 12 -23.00 47.87 -29.48
CA HIS A 12 -21.53 47.79 -29.64
C HIS A 12 -20.66 47.42 -28.45
N GLY A 13 -19.88 46.37 -28.69
CA GLY A 13 -18.58 46.22 -28.13
C GLY A 13 -18.19 44.77 -27.86
N VAL A 14 -17.91 43.98 -28.91
CA VAL A 14 -17.28 42.68 -28.80
C VAL A 14 -15.80 42.93 -28.49
N GLY A 15 -15.39 42.64 -27.27
CA GLY A 15 -14.01 42.52 -26.86
C GLY A 15 -13.74 41.05 -26.53
N SER A 16 -13.06 40.33 -27.46
CA SER A 16 -12.55 39.00 -27.19
C SER A 16 -11.51 39.05 -26.07
N PRO A 17 -11.55 38.12 -25.09
CA PRO A 17 -10.48 38.01 -24.11
C PRO A 17 -9.22 37.45 -24.77
N ARG A 18 -8.12 38.20 -24.68
CA ARG A 18 -6.78 37.77 -25.05
C ARG A 18 -6.40 36.61 -24.09
N THR A 19 -6.17 35.47 -24.67
CA THR A 19 -5.51 34.35 -24.01
C THR A 19 -4.04 34.71 -23.79
N THR A 20 -3.66 34.97 -22.52
CA THR A 20 -2.27 34.99 -22.10
C THR A 20 -1.76 33.56 -21.99
N PRO A 21 -0.58 33.22 -22.50
CA PRO A 21 -0.01 31.90 -22.36
C PRO A 21 0.35 31.65 -20.90
N VAL A 22 -0.17 30.53 -20.35
CA VAL A 22 0.23 30.01 -19.04
C VAL A 22 1.70 29.59 -19.18
N LYS A 23 2.57 30.29 -18.47
CA LYS A 23 3.97 29.89 -18.30
C LYS A 23 3.97 28.55 -17.54
N HIS A 24 4.49 27.51 -18.18
CA HIS A 24 4.87 26.28 -17.48
C HIS A 24 5.81 26.64 -16.34
N ALA A 25 5.38 26.35 -15.12
CA ALA A 25 6.23 26.42 -13.95
C ALA A 25 7.33 25.36 -14.09
N ALA A 26 8.57 25.79 -13.96
CA ALA A 26 9.74 24.92 -13.97
C ALA A 26 9.61 23.87 -12.85
N GLU A 27 9.99 22.63 -13.17
CA GLU A 27 10.15 21.55 -12.19
C GLU A 27 11.09 22.01 -11.07
N PRO A 28 10.74 21.79 -9.81
CA PRO A 28 11.65 22.04 -8.71
C PRO A 28 12.85 21.08 -8.79
N PRO A 29 14.07 21.54 -8.52
CA PRO A 29 15.26 20.73 -8.56
C PRO A 29 15.12 19.57 -7.55
N SER A 30 15.58 18.38 -7.95
CA SER A 30 15.69 17.19 -7.12
C SER A 30 16.46 17.52 -5.84
N ALA A 31 15.76 17.64 -4.73
CA ALA A 31 16.39 17.82 -3.43
C ALA A 31 17.11 16.51 -3.06
N GLU A 32 18.45 16.54 -3.15
CA GLU A 32 19.28 15.54 -2.49
C GLU A 32 18.96 15.55 -0.99
N MET A 33 18.30 14.48 -0.52
CA MET A 33 18.09 14.27 0.91
C MET A 33 19.43 13.95 1.57
N LYS A 34 20.11 14.98 2.08
CA LYS A 34 21.23 14.82 3.01
C LYS A 34 20.65 14.37 4.36
N GLY A 35 21.07 13.19 4.81
CA GLY A 35 20.89 12.75 6.19
C GLY A 35 20.16 11.42 6.37
N CYS A 36 20.68 10.34 5.80
CA CYS A 36 20.44 9.01 6.36
C CYS A 36 21.48 8.80 7.48
N PRO A 37 21.09 8.52 8.74
CA PRO A 37 22.09 8.24 9.77
C PRO A 37 22.76 6.90 9.46
N LYS A 38 24.09 6.94 9.25
CA LYS A 38 24.98 5.77 9.21
C LYS A 38 25.17 5.28 10.63
N HIS A 39 24.46 4.28 11.08
CA HIS A 39 24.86 3.43 12.20
C HIS A 39 24.37 2.00 12.01
N LEU A 40 25.15 1.20 11.27
CA LEU A 40 25.18 -0.25 11.42
C LEU A 40 26.30 -0.58 12.42
N LYS A 41 25.95 -0.93 13.64
CA LYS A 41 26.82 -1.64 14.57
C LYS A 41 26.01 -2.69 15.31
N ASN A 42 26.41 -3.96 15.10
CA ASN A 42 26.13 -5.13 15.92
C ASN A 42 24.66 -5.55 16.12
N GLY A 43 24.13 -6.43 15.28
CA GLY A 43 23.32 -7.63 15.61
C GLY A 43 22.04 -7.50 16.46
N ILE A 44 21.67 -6.32 16.94
CA ILE A 44 20.42 -6.05 17.64
C ILE A 44 19.59 -5.17 16.71
N ALA A 45 18.42 -5.64 16.29
CA ALA A 45 17.48 -4.81 15.56
C ALA A 45 17.22 -3.52 16.35
N GLU A 46 17.48 -2.35 15.72
CA GLU A 46 17.09 -1.08 16.35
C GLU A 46 15.60 -1.12 16.62
N SER A 47 15.22 -0.84 17.86
CA SER A 47 13.82 -0.85 18.30
C SER A 47 12.97 0.06 17.41
N LEU A 48 11.78 -0.40 17.04
CA LEU A 48 10.78 0.42 16.35
C LEU A 48 10.04 1.39 17.29
N HIS A 49 10.31 1.33 18.59
CA HIS A 49 9.62 2.17 19.58
C HIS A 49 9.79 3.68 19.25
N GLY A 50 8.66 4.38 19.19
CA GLY A 50 8.62 5.79 18.86
C GLY A 50 8.93 6.14 17.40
N SER A 51 9.18 5.16 16.54
CA SER A 51 9.57 5.39 15.14
C SER A 51 8.37 5.58 14.22
N SER A 52 8.51 6.47 13.21
CA SER A 52 7.54 6.59 12.11
C SER A 52 7.86 5.60 11.00
N ILE A 53 6.83 5.03 10.37
CA ILE A 53 6.96 4.13 9.22
C ILE A 53 6.32 4.79 8.00
N VAL A 54 7.12 5.51 7.24
CA VAL A 54 6.67 6.29 6.07
C VAL A 54 7.01 5.62 4.74
N ALA A 55 8.05 4.77 4.70
CA ALA A 55 8.51 4.08 3.51
C ALA A 55 9.07 2.70 3.88
N ILE A 56 8.87 1.71 2.99
CA ILE A 56 9.36 0.34 3.27
C ILE A 56 10.89 0.26 3.30
N ARG A 57 11.57 1.10 2.54
CA ARG A 57 13.03 1.18 2.50
C ARG A 57 13.67 1.64 3.80
N ALA A 58 12.91 2.29 4.70
CA ALA A 58 13.39 2.76 5.98
C ALA A 58 13.55 1.63 7.02
N LEU A 59 12.91 0.47 6.79
CA LEU A 59 13.00 -0.68 7.69
C LEU A 59 14.19 -1.57 7.31
N SER A 60 14.95 -2.05 8.30
CA SER A 60 15.95 -3.11 8.12
C SER A 60 15.28 -4.49 7.97
N ASN A 61 16.01 -5.49 7.45
CA ASN A 61 15.49 -6.86 7.36
C ASN A 61 15.20 -7.45 8.74
N ALA A 62 16.01 -7.10 9.75
CA ALA A 62 15.77 -7.50 11.13
C ALA A 62 14.46 -6.91 11.68
N GLN A 63 14.17 -5.62 11.41
CA GLN A 63 12.91 -4.98 11.79
C GLN A 63 11.71 -5.59 11.06
N ILE A 64 11.87 -5.91 9.77
CA ILE A 64 10.83 -6.60 8.99
C ILE A 64 10.51 -7.96 9.62
N SER A 65 11.54 -8.76 9.92
CA SER A 65 11.39 -10.08 10.55
C SER A 65 10.71 -9.97 11.92
N GLU A 66 11.07 -8.96 12.71
CA GLU A 66 10.44 -8.68 14.00
C GLU A 66 8.95 -8.33 13.86
N VAL A 67 8.58 -7.50 12.87
CA VAL A 67 7.17 -7.19 12.57
C VAL A 67 6.40 -8.44 12.18
N LEU A 68 6.96 -9.31 11.31
CA LEU A 68 6.28 -10.53 10.89
C LEU A 68 6.13 -11.52 12.05
N ARG A 69 7.18 -11.71 12.84
CA ARG A 69 7.15 -12.59 14.03
C ARG A 69 6.10 -12.12 15.03
N THR A 70 6.10 -10.82 15.34
CA THR A 70 5.11 -10.21 16.24
C THR A 70 3.70 -10.30 15.67
N ALA A 71 3.50 -10.14 14.35
CA ALA A 71 2.19 -10.33 13.73
C ALA A 71 1.68 -11.76 13.85
N GLY A 72 2.56 -12.77 13.78
CA GLY A 72 2.21 -14.16 14.07
C GLY A 72 1.72 -14.34 15.50
N GLN A 73 2.40 -13.73 16.48
CA GLN A 73 1.96 -13.74 17.89
C GLN A 73 0.60 -13.02 18.05
N MET A 74 0.37 -11.90 17.33
CA MET A 74 -0.94 -11.23 17.34
C MET A 74 -2.03 -12.11 16.75
N GLN A 75 -1.75 -12.86 15.70
CA GLN A 75 -2.70 -13.83 15.13
C GLN A 75 -3.09 -14.90 16.16
N GLU A 76 -2.13 -15.50 16.83
CA GLU A 76 -2.37 -16.50 17.88
C GLU A 76 -3.16 -15.93 19.06
N MET A 77 -2.79 -14.74 19.52
CA MET A 77 -3.47 -14.04 20.60
C MET A 77 -4.93 -13.71 20.23
N VAL A 78 -5.19 -13.20 19.03
CA VAL A 78 -6.55 -12.91 18.58
C VAL A 78 -7.40 -14.17 18.46
N LYS A 79 -6.83 -15.29 17.97
CA LYS A 79 -7.53 -16.57 17.87
C LYS A 79 -7.88 -17.15 19.26
N SER A 80 -7.05 -16.91 20.27
CA SER A 80 -7.24 -17.47 21.62
C SER A 80 -8.10 -16.59 22.52
N THR A 81 -7.88 -15.27 22.53
CA THR A 81 -8.48 -14.34 23.50
C THR A 81 -9.26 -13.20 22.87
N GLY A 82 -9.18 -13.02 21.53
CA GLY A 82 -9.82 -11.94 20.82
C GLY A 82 -9.06 -10.59 20.86
N GLY A 83 -8.15 -10.40 21.82
CA GLY A 83 -7.37 -9.18 22.03
C GLY A 83 -6.71 -9.16 23.40
N ASN A 84 -6.03 -8.05 23.72
CA ASN A 84 -5.42 -7.78 25.02
C ASN A 84 -5.53 -6.29 25.39
N GLU A 85 -4.91 -5.88 26.51
CA GLU A 85 -4.89 -4.49 26.98
C GLU A 85 -3.48 -3.87 26.95
N SER A 86 -2.59 -4.35 26.06
CA SER A 86 -1.18 -3.89 26.01
C SER A 86 -1.02 -2.40 25.64
N LEU A 87 -1.97 -1.83 24.92
CA LEU A 87 -2.02 -0.42 24.57
C LEU A 87 -3.16 0.35 25.27
N LYS A 88 -3.62 -0.14 26.42
CA LYS A 88 -4.62 0.55 27.23
C LYS A 88 -4.17 1.98 27.56
N GLY A 89 -5.04 2.95 27.34
CA GLY A 89 -4.77 4.38 27.54
C GLY A 89 -4.04 5.06 26.38
N LYS A 90 -3.58 4.32 25.36
CA LYS A 90 -3.04 4.91 24.13
C LYS A 90 -4.15 5.26 23.15
N VAL A 91 -3.93 6.30 22.37
CA VAL A 91 -4.89 6.83 21.38
C VAL A 91 -4.25 6.86 20.00
N LEU A 92 -4.96 6.30 19.01
CA LEU A 92 -4.61 6.37 17.60
C LEU A 92 -5.47 7.43 16.90
N ALA A 93 -4.84 8.39 16.20
CA ALA A 93 -5.53 9.28 15.28
C ALA A 93 -5.52 8.66 13.85
N SER A 94 -6.71 8.31 13.36
CA SER A 94 -6.90 7.74 12.01
C SER A 94 -7.31 8.85 11.05
N VAL A 95 -6.37 9.30 10.21
CA VAL A 95 -6.49 10.49 9.34
C VAL A 95 -6.49 10.08 7.88
N PHE A 96 -7.66 10.13 7.23
CA PHE A 96 -7.85 9.65 5.87
C PHE A 96 -8.41 10.73 4.95
N TYR A 97 -7.57 11.24 4.05
CA TYR A 97 -7.92 12.18 2.98
C TYR A 97 -8.35 11.48 1.68
N GLU A 98 -8.20 10.17 1.59
CA GLU A 98 -8.76 9.34 0.53
C GLU A 98 -9.64 8.24 1.14
N PRO A 99 -10.80 7.91 0.56
CA PRO A 99 -11.63 6.79 1.01
C PRO A 99 -10.85 5.47 1.02
N SER A 100 -10.86 4.77 2.12
CA SER A 100 -10.21 3.46 2.25
C SER A 100 -10.82 2.65 3.39
N THR A 101 -11.93 1.96 3.12
CA THR A 101 -12.65 1.15 4.11
C THR A 101 -11.75 0.12 4.77
N ARG A 102 -11.06 -0.70 3.96
CA ARG A 102 -10.22 -1.80 4.48
C ARG A 102 -9.08 -1.32 5.37
N THR A 103 -8.28 -0.38 4.88
CA THR A 103 -7.11 0.11 5.63
C THR A 103 -7.54 0.82 6.90
N ASN A 104 -8.56 1.67 6.82
CA ASN A 104 -9.07 2.41 7.97
C ASN A 104 -9.63 1.44 9.04
N CYS A 105 -10.58 0.58 8.67
CA CYS A 105 -11.15 -0.39 9.61
C CYS A 105 -10.08 -1.31 10.22
N SER A 106 -9.10 -1.74 9.43
CA SER A 106 -8.04 -2.63 9.91
C SER A 106 -7.13 -1.96 10.96
N PHE A 107 -6.74 -0.68 10.78
CA PHE A 107 -5.98 0.06 11.80
C PHE A 107 -6.80 0.31 13.07
N GLN A 108 -8.06 0.71 12.91
CA GLN A 108 -8.96 0.91 14.06
C GLN A 108 -9.16 -0.38 14.84
N THR A 109 -9.47 -1.50 14.14
CA THR A 109 -9.62 -2.80 14.78
C THR A 109 -8.33 -3.24 15.47
N ALA A 110 -7.17 -3.03 14.83
CA ALA A 110 -5.87 -3.35 15.42
C ALA A 110 -5.65 -2.63 16.75
N MET A 111 -5.93 -1.32 16.81
CA MET A 111 -5.79 -0.53 18.03
C MET A 111 -6.77 -0.97 19.12
N LEU A 112 -8.03 -1.22 18.75
CA LEU A 112 -9.07 -1.65 19.68
C LEU A 112 -8.77 -3.04 20.28
N ARG A 113 -8.24 -3.98 19.47
CA ARG A 113 -7.85 -5.32 19.95
C ARG A 113 -6.65 -5.30 20.90
N LEU A 114 -5.86 -4.24 20.89
CA LEU A 114 -4.77 -4.01 21.83
C LEU A 114 -5.21 -3.17 23.06
N GLY A 115 -6.51 -2.89 23.20
CA GLY A 115 -7.07 -2.16 24.34
C GLY A 115 -6.93 -0.64 24.26
N GLY A 116 -6.43 -0.11 23.14
CA GLY A 116 -6.34 1.34 22.91
C GLY A 116 -7.63 1.97 22.40
N SER A 117 -7.60 3.28 22.18
CA SER A 117 -8.72 4.07 21.67
C SER A 117 -8.41 4.69 20.32
N VAL A 118 -9.44 5.06 19.55
CA VAL A 118 -9.30 5.64 18.21
C VAL A 118 -10.08 6.93 18.09
N ILE A 119 -9.46 7.95 17.51
CA ILE A 119 -10.14 9.13 16.97
C ILE A 119 -10.01 9.12 15.45
N SER A 120 -11.13 9.33 14.74
CA SER A 120 -11.18 9.29 13.28
C SER A 120 -11.38 10.69 12.73
N VAL A 121 -10.54 11.06 11.75
CA VAL A 121 -10.61 12.33 11.02
C VAL A 121 -10.71 12.02 9.53
N ASN A 122 -11.83 12.46 8.93
CA ASN A 122 -12.07 12.37 7.49
C ASN A 122 -12.00 13.77 6.88
N GLU A 123 -11.54 13.86 5.63
CA GLU A 123 -11.39 15.13 4.90
C GLU A 123 -12.67 15.97 4.94
N SER A 124 -13.81 15.38 4.65
CA SER A 124 -15.11 16.07 4.57
C SER A 124 -15.59 16.73 5.88
N SER A 125 -15.02 16.30 7.02
CA SER A 125 -15.39 16.80 8.35
C SER A 125 -14.24 17.54 9.05
N SER A 126 -13.13 17.81 8.36
CA SER A 126 -11.94 18.41 8.93
C SER A 126 -11.82 19.90 8.64
N SER A 127 -10.98 20.60 9.41
CA SER A 127 -10.64 22.02 9.22
C SER A 127 -9.89 22.30 7.90
N VAL A 128 -9.46 21.27 7.18
CA VAL A 128 -8.87 21.38 5.83
C VAL A 128 -9.79 22.12 4.87
N ALA A 129 -11.12 21.92 5.00
CA ALA A 129 -12.12 22.69 4.24
C ALA A 129 -12.04 24.21 4.48
N LYS A 130 -11.38 24.65 5.56
CA LYS A 130 -11.14 26.06 5.89
C LYS A 130 -9.74 26.55 5.49
N GLY A 131 -8.93 25.71 4.83
CA GLY A 131 -7.57 26.02 4.39
C GLY A 131 -6.47 25.67 5.41
N GLU A 132 -6.74 24.84 6.43
CA GLU A 132 -5.72 24.35 7.36
C GLU A 132 -4.67 23.50 6.61
N THR A 133 -3.40 23.73 6.90
CA THR A 133 -2.30 22.97 6.29
C THR A 133 -2.20 21.56 6.88
N LEU A 134 -1.63 20.61 6.11
CA LEU A 134 -1.36 19.27 6.64
C LEU A 134 -0.46 19.32 7.87
N ALA A 135 0.55 20.20 7.86
CA ALA A 135 1.47 20.39 8.97
C ALA A 135 0.76 20.84 10.26
N ASP A 136 -0.19 21.77 10.15
CA ASP A 136 -0.95 22.23 11.32
C ASP A 136 -1.92 21.16 11.82
N THR A 137 -2.59 20.46 10.87
CA THR A 137 -3.50 19.36 11.22
C THR A 137 -2.78 18.26 12.01
N VAL A 138 -1.61 17.78 11.54
CA VAL A 138 -0.90 16.70 12.23
C VAL A 138 -0.30 17.14 13.57
N ARG A 139 0.16 18.40 13.69
CA ARG A 139 0.62 18.97 14.95
C ARG A 139 -0.51 19.12 15.97
N CYS A 140 -1.70 19.50 15.52
CA CYS A 140 -2.87 19.55 16.37
C CYS A 140 -3.24 18.15 16.88
N LEU A 141 -3.31 17.16 15.98
CA LEU A 141 -3.68 15.81 16.33
C LEU A 141 -2.65 15.09 17.21
N GLU A 142 -1.34 15.40 17.09
CA GLU A 142 -0.33 14.84 18.00
C GLU A 142 -0.51 15.29 19.46
N CYS A 143 -1.26 16.38 19.72
CA CYS A 143 -1.60 16.78 21.08
C CYS A 143 -2.62 15.85 21.73
N TYR A 144 -3.40 15.13 20.94
CA TYR A 144 -4.50 14.28 21.39
C TYR A 144 -4.24 12.78 21.24
N ALA A 145 -3.28 12.39 20.40
CA ALA A 145 -3.00 11.00 20.07
C ALA A 145 -1.54 10.62 20.35
N ASP A 146 -1.28 9.35 20.53
CA ASP A 146 0.05 8.76 20.72
C ASP A 146 0.69 8.31 19.38
N VAL A 147 -0.14 8.06 18.38
CA VAL A 147 0.27 7.66 17.01
C VAL A 147 -0.73 8.20 15.99
N LEU A 148 -0.22 8.62 14.83
CA LEU A 148 -1.06 8.98 13.69
C LEU A 148 -0.95 7.92 12.58
N VAL A 149 -2.08 7.60 11.98
CA VAL A 149 -2.16 6.84 10.72
C VAL A 149 -2.64 7.81 9.65
N LEU A 150 -1.82 8.07 8.65
CA LEU A 150 -2.12 9.04 7.60
C LEU A 150 -2.28 8.35 6.24
N ARG A 151 -3.41 8.61 5.58
CA ARG A 151 -3.62 8.33 4.15
C ARG A 151 -3.90 9.64 3.41
N HIS A 152 -3.13 9.92 2.36
CA HIS A 152 -3.19 11.19 1.64
C HIS A 152 -3.09 11.00 0.11
N PRO A 153 -3.80 11.82 -0.74
CA PRO A 153 -3.75 11.70 -2.20
C PRO A 153 -2.40 12.12 -2.80
N ARG A 154 -1.62 12.99 -2.13
CA ARG A 154 -0.34 13.48 -2.62
C ARG A 154 0.82 12.58 -2.17
N ALA A 155 1.64 12.14 -3.14
CA ALA A 155 2.87 11.40 -2.87
C ALA A 155 3.84 12.22 -2.00
N GLY A 156 4.50 11.57 -1.04
CA GLY A 156 5.43 12.20 -0.10
C GLY A 156 4.77 12.92 1.09
N ALA A 157 3.44 13.05 1.12
CA ALA A 157 2.75 13.75 2.19
C ALA A 157 2.97 13.12 3.57
N ALA A 158 3.06 11.80 3.66
CA ALA A 158 3.34 11.10 4.92
C ALA A 158 4.76 11.39 5.44
N ALA A 159 5.74 11.44 4.55
CA ALA A 159 7.12 11.77 4.90
C ALA A 159 7.24 13.24 5.36
N GLU A 160 6.60 14.18 4.64
CA GLU A 160 6.53 15.58 5.03
C GLU A 160 5.88 15.77 6.40
N ALA A 161 4.72 15.14 6.62
CA ALA A 161 4.03 15.19 7.91
C ALA A 161 4.92 14.68 9.07
N ALA A 162 5.63 13.57 8.84
CA ALA A 162 6.53 13.00 9.85
C ALA A 162 7.70 13.93 10.23
N THR A 163 8.13 14.85 9.34
CA THR A 163 9.23 15.80 9.67
C THR A 163 8.82 16.87 10.70
N VAL A 164 7.53 17.16 10.82
CA VAL A 164 7.01 18.21 11.71
C VAL A 164 6.39 17.66 12.98
N MET A 165 6.25 16.33 13.08
CA MET A 165 5.67 15.64 14.24
C MET A 165 6.74 15.14 15.21
N ARG A 166 6.38 15.05 16.49
CA ARG A 166 7.16 14.43 17.56
C ARG A 166 6.66 13.02 17.89
N LYS A 167 5.40 12.74 17.55
CA LYS A 167 4.76 11.43 17.73
C LYS A 167 4.93 10.57 16.47
N PRO A 168 4.95 9.24 16.58
CA PRO A 168 5.09 8.35 15.43
C PRO A 168 3.94 8.49 14.44
N LEU A 169 4.28 8.36 13.14
CA LEU A 169 3.34 8.36 12.02
C LEU A 169 3.47 7.07 11.21
N LEU A 170 2.34 6.45 10.89
CA LEU A 170 2.23 5.31 10.01
C LEU A 170 1.60 5.73 8.67
N ASN A 171 2.33 5.52 7.57
CA ASN A 171 1.84 5.78 6.21
C ASN A 171 0.85 4.69 5.79
N ALA A 172 -0.42 5.05 5.63
CA ALA A 172 -1.50 4.19 5.13
C ALA A 172 -1.75 4.33 3.62
N GLY A 173 -0.78 4.90 2.91
CA GLY A 173 -0.77 5.13 1.47
C GLY A 173 -0.82 6.61 1.10
N ASP A 174 0.14 7.06 0.29
CA ASP A 174 0.25 8.43 -0.20
C ASP A 174 0.32 8.50 -1.73
N GLY A 175 -0.80 8.81 -2.35
CA GLY A 175 -0.94 8.95 -3.81
C GLY A 175 -0.42 7.72 -4.59
N VAL A 176 0.51 7.95 -5.51
CA VAL A 176 1.26 6.91 -6.25
C VAL A 176 2.57 6.53 -5.56
N GLY A 177 2.85 7.10 -4.38
CA GLY A 177 4.06 6.87 -3.61
C GLY A 177 4.12 5.48 -2.96
N GLU A 178 4.17 5.44 -1.62
CA GLU A 178 4.34 4.18 -0.91
C GLU A 178 3.11 3.77 -0.08
N HIS A 179 3.01 2.47 0.18
CA HIS A 179 2.09 1.90 1.15
C HIS A 179 2.82 0.82 1.99
N PRO A 180 3.73 1.21 2.90
CA PRO A 180 4.62 0.29 3.59
C PRO A 180 3.87 -0.79 4.37
N THR A 181 2.75 -0.45 5.01
CA THR A 181 1.98 -1.44 5.77
C THR A 181 1.25 -2.45 4.88
N GLN A 182 1.00 -2.10 3.60
CA GLN A 182 0.49 -3.06 2.62
C GLN A 182 1.59 -4.04 2.21
N ALA A 183 2.80 -3.56 1.89
CA ALA A 183 3.92 -4.43 1.55
C ALA A 183 4.24 -5.42 2.69
N LEU A 184 4.19 -4.97 3.95
CA LEU A 184 4.43 -5.83 5.11
C LEU A 184 3.34 -6.90 5.28
N LEU A 185 2.05 -6.55 5.12
CA LEU A 185 0.97 -7.54 5.21
C LEU A 185 0.96 -8.51 4.04
N ASP A 186 1.38 -8.06 2.86
CA ASP A 186 1.53 -8.90 1.69
C ASP A 186 2.67 -9.90 1.89
N LEU A 187 3.82 -9.44 2.42
CA LEU A 187 4.92 -10.33 2.78
C LEU A 187 4.52 -11.32 3.89
N TYR A 188 3.84 -10.86 4.93
CA TYR A 188 3.31 -11.74 5.98
C TYR A 188 2.40 -12.82 5.38
N THR A 189 1.52 -12.43 4.45
CA THR A 189 0.61 -13.38 3.79
C THR A 189 1.38 -14.38 2.93
N ILE A 190 2.37 -13.94 2.16
CA ILE A 190 3.25 -14.83 1.39
C ILE A 190 3.89 -15.87 2.31
N VAL A 191 4.47 -15.44 3.43
CA VAL A 191 5.09 -16.34 4.42
C VAL A 191 4.07 -17.32 5.00
N ALA A 192 2.91 -16.82 5.45
CA ALA A 192 1.85 -17.63 6.05
C ALA A 192 1.26 -18.68 5.09
N GLU A 193 1.16 -18.32 3.80
CA GLU A 193 0.57 -19.19 2.77
C GLU A 193 1.57 -20.20 2.18
N LEU A 194 2.87 -19.90 2.23
CA LEU A 194 3.92 -20.80 1.73
C LEU A 194 4.55 -21.65 2.82
N SER A 195 4.31 -21.33 4.09
CA SER A 195 4.71 -22.14 5.24
C SER A 195 3.59 -23.10 5.66
N ASN A 196 3.98 -24.28 6.18
CA ASN A 196 3.06 -25.21 6.84
C ASN A 196 2.95 -24.98 8.34
N GLU A 197 3.73 -24.04 8.88
CA GLU A 197 3.87 -23.74 10.29
C GLU A 197 3.44 -22.29 10.58
N PRO A 198 3.08 -21.95 11.84
CA PRO A 198 2.78 -20.59 12.24
C PRO A 198 3.93 -19.62 11.92
N VAL A 199 3.61 -18.41 11.44
CA VAL A 199 4.63 -17.41 11.04
C VAL A 199 5.58 -17.09 12.20
N ALA A 200 5.08 -17.00 13.42
CA ALA A 200 5.91 -16.72 14.61
C ALA A 200 6.98 -17.80 14.87
N SER A 201 6.74 -19.05 14.47
CA SER A 201 7.68 -20.15 14.65
C SER A 201 8.69 -20.28 13.53
N VAL A 202 8.35 -19.85 12.29
CA VAL A 202 9.25 -19.95 11.13
C VAL A 202 10.09 -18.68 10.90
N VAL A 203 9.60 -17.51 11.29
CA VAL A 203 10.34 -16.23 11.17
C VAL A 203 11.01 -15.92 12.51
N THR A 204 12.06 -16.67 12.82
CA THR A 204 12.83 -16.49 14.07
C THR A 204 13.96 -15.48 13.93
N SER A 205 14.41 -15.20 12.71
CA SER A 205 15.46 -14.24 12.37
C SER A 205 15.29 -13.74 10.94
N GLU A 206 16.09 -12.74 10.53
CA GLU A 206 16.16 -12.29 9.13
C GLU A 206 16.66 -13.39 8.20
N ASP A 207 17.60 -14.21 8.64
CA ASP A 207 18.12 -15.34 7.84
C ASP A 207 17.04 -16.42 7.65
N ALA A 208 16.26 -16.71 8.68
CA ALA A 208 15.15 -17.65 8.57
C ALA A 208 14.10 -17.16 7.55
N LEU A 209 13.77 -15.87 7.57
CA LEU A 209 12.89 -15.25 6.58
C LEU A 209 13.48 -15.32 5.17
N ALA A 210 14.77 -14.96 5.02
CA ALA A 210 15.46 -15.02 3.74
C ALA A 210 15.48 -16.44 3.15
N ASN A 211 15.80 -17.44 3.95
CA ASN A 211 15.81 -18.84 3.54
C ASN A 211 14.43 -19.35 3.11
N LEU A 212 13.37 -18.93 3.77
CA LEU A 212 11.99 -19.31 3.42
C LEU A 212 11.57 -18.71 2.06
N LEU A 213 12.02 -17.50 1.75
CA LEU A 213 11.68 -16.79 0.51
C LEU A 213 12.60 -17.15 -0.66
N LYS A 214 13.78 -17.69 -0.40
CA LYS A 214 14.79 -18.01 -1.41
C LYS A 214 14.23 -18.88 -2.53
N GLY A 215 14.40 -18.41 -3.78
CA GLY A 215 13.96 -19.08 -4.99
C GLY A 215 12.44 -19.13 -5.21
N LYS A 216 11.63 -18.50 -4.35
CA LYS A 216 10.18 -18.41 -4.57
C LYS A 216 9.87 -17.50 -5.75
N VAL A 217 8.94 -17.93 -6.59
CA VAL A 217 8.51 -17.20 -7.79
C VAL A 217 7.25 -16.41 -7.46
N ILE A 218 7.37 -15.08 -7.45
CA ILE A 218 6.27 -14.16 -7.20
C ILE A 218 5.93 -13.45 -8.51
N THR A 219 4.75 -13.72 -9.06
CA THR A 219 4.28 -13.14 -10.31
C THR A 219 3.26 -12.03 -10.01
N MET A 220 3.59 -10.80 -10.38
CA MET A 220 2.71 -9.64 -10.24
C MET A 220 2.02 -9.35 -11.57
N VAL A 221 0.69 -9.23 -11.57
CA VAL A 221 -0.12 -9.17 -12.78
C VAL A 221 -1.09 -7.98 -12.75
N GLY A 222 -1.21 -7.27 -13.84
CA GLY A 222 -2.21 -6.22 -14.07
C GLY A 222 -1.63 -4.82 -14.23
N ASP A 223 -2.15 -3.82 -13.51
CA ASP A 223 -1.63 -2.44 -13.56
C ASP A 223 -0.39 -2.30 -12.66
N LEU A 224 0.78 -2.51 -13.26
CA LEU A 224 2.05 -2.39 -12.55
C LEU A 224 2.61 -0.96 -12.59
N ARG A 225 2.09 -0.11 -13.50
CA ARG A 225 2.52 1.28 -13.62
C ARG A 225 2.01 2.16 -12.49
N ASN A 226 0.71 2.04 -12.17
CA ASN A 226 0.04 2.92 -11.22
C ASN A 226 -0.12 2.27 -9.83
N GLY A 227 0.29 1.02 -9.70
CA GLY A 227 0.06 0.18 -8.51
C GLY A 227 1.08 0.42 -7.40
N ARG A 228 0.90 1.44 -6.52
CA ARG A 228 1.79 1.63 -5.36
C ARG A 228 1.98 0.38 -4.50
N THR A 229 1.01 -0.53 -4.46
CA THR A 229 1.10 -1.78 -3.69
C THR A 229 2.15 -2.71 -4.28
N VAL A 230 2.16 -2.89 -5.60
CA VAL A 230 3.18 -3.71 -6.28
C VAL A 230 4.55 -3.06 -6.24
N HIS A 231 4.64 -1.72 -6.27
CA HIS A 231 5.92 -1.01 -6.15
C HIS A 231 6.57 -1.26 -4.80
N SER A 232 5.84 -1.02 -3.70
CA SER A 232 6.36 -1.25 -2.35
C SER A 232 6.65 -2.74 -2.09
N LEU A 233 5.80 -3.65 -2.58
CA LEU A 233 6.01 -5.08 -2.43
C LEU A 233 7.23 -5.58 -3.23
N ALA A 234 7.40 -5.12 -4.48
CA ALA A 234 8.57 -5.49 -5.30
C ALA A 234 9.89 -5.04 -4.64
N GLN A 235 9.94 -3.79 -4.15
CA GLN A 235 11.10 -3.27 -3.43
C GLN A 235 11.39 -4.04 -2.13
N LEU A 236 10.36 -4.46 -1.41
CA LEU A 236 10.51 -5.29 -0.22
C LEU A 236 11.04 -6.68 -0.56
N LEU A 237 10.43 -7.35 -1.53
CA LEU A 237 10.82 -8.69 -1.97
C LEU A 237 12.20 -8.72 -2.61
N GLY A 238 12.63 -7.64 -3.28
CA GLY A 238 13.95 -7.50 -3.87
C GLY A 238 15.11 -7.59 -2.87
N ARG A 239 14.85 -7.54 -1.56
CA ARG A 239 15.85 -7.74 -0.50
C ARG A 239 16.13 -9.21 -0.20
N PHE A 240 15.32 -10.10 -0.77
CA PHE A 240 15.42 -11.54 -0.60
C PHE A 240 15.70 -12.19 -1.94
N GLU A 241 16.27 -13.38 -1.96
CA GLU A 241 16.60 -14.11 -3.19
C GLU A 241 15.34 -14.71 -3.85
N VAL A 242 14.32 -13.87 -4.14
CA VAL A 242 13.10 -14.25 -4.85
C VAL A 242 13.28 -14.08 -6.37
N ILE A 243 12.40 -14.70 -7.14
CA ILE A 243 12.26 -14.51 -8.58
C ILE A 243 10.99 -13.70 -8.82
N LEU A 244 11.14 -12.48 -9.33
CA LEU A 244 10.02 -11.60 -9.64
C LEU A 244 9.65 -11.71 -11.12
N ARG A 245 8.36 -11.87 -11.39
CA ARG A 245 7.80 -11.81 -12.74
C ARG A 245 6.75 -10.71 -12.80
N PHE A 246 6.88 -9.85 -13.79
CA PHE A 246 5.98 -8.73 -14.05
C PHE A 246 5.18 -9.02 -15.32
N VAL A 247 3.87 -9.18 -15.18
CA VAL A 247 2.97 -9.48 -16.30
C VAL A 247 1.96 -8.34 -16.44
N SER A 248 2.06 -7.57 -17.53
CA SER A 248 1.21 -6.40 -17.75
C SER A 248 1.04 -6.09 -19.24
N PRO A 249 -0.03 -5.37 -19.64
CA PRO A 249 -0.06 -4.70 -20.94
C PRO A 249 1.15 -3.76 -21.08
N ALA A 250 1.55 -3.47 -22.32
CA ALA A 250 2.73 -2.66 -22.58
C ALA A 250 2.65 -1.25 -21.96
N GLU A 251 1.44 -0.69 -21.88
CA GLU A 251 1.13 0.64 -21.35
C GLU A 251 1.17 0.68 -19.81
N LEU A 252 1.06 -0.47 -19.16
CA LEU A 252 0.94 -0.62 -17.70
C LEU A 252 2.15 -1.33 -17.07
N ARG A 253 3.30 -1.31 -17.74
CA ARG A 253 4.54 -1.93 -17.25
C ARG A 253 5.03 -1.32 -15.95
N MET A 254 5.82 -2.12 -15.23
CA MET A 254 6.53 -1.65 -14.04
C MET A 254 7.43 -0.46 -14.40
N PRO A 255 7.45 0.62 -13.61
CA PRO A 255 8.32 1.77 -13.86
C PRO A 255 9.80 1.37 -13.94
N ALA A 256 10.51 1.96 -14.90
CA ALA A 256 11.91 1.63 -15.18
C ALA A 256 12.84 1.90 -14.00
N GLU A 257 12.55 2.91 -13.17
CA GLU A 257 13.29 3.23 -11.96
C GLU A 257 13.20 2.12 -10.91
N ILE A 258 12.04 1.44 -10.79
CA ILE A 258 11.86 0.30 -9.88
C ILE A 258 12.63 -0.91 -10.42
N LEU A 259 12.48 -1.24 -11.70
CA LEU A 259 13.24 -2.32 -12.33
C LEU A 259 14.76 -2.12 -12.19
N SER A 260 15.22 -0.88 -12.39
CA SER A 260 16.64 -0.53 -12.25
C SER A 260 17.13 -0.65 -10.80
N ALA A 261 16.29 -0.31 -9.82
CA ALA A 261 16.62 -0.48 -8.41
C ALA A 261 16.76 -1.97 -8.06
N LEU A 262 15.78 -2.80 -8.42
CA LEU A 262 15.82 -4.26 -8.23
C LEU A 262 17.02 -4.91 -8.92
N GLY A 263 17.36 -4.47 -10.13
CA GLY A 263 18.53 -4.97 -10.87
C GLY A 263 19.85 -4.65 -10.19
N ARG A 264 19.99 -3.47 -9.57
CA ARG A 264 21.18 -3.13 -8.76
C ARG A 264 21.32 -3.99 -7.51
N ASP A 265 20.21 -4.41 -6.93
CA ASP A 265 20.18 -5.30 -5.76
C ASP A 265 20.38 -6.78 -6.14
N GLY A 266 20.55 -7.09 -7.46
CA GLY A 266 20.79 -8.45 -7.95
C GLY A 266 19.52 -9.33 -8.00
N THR A 267 18.33 -8.74 -7.89
CA THR A 267 17.07 -9.47 -7.91
C THR A 267 16.82 -10.08 -9.30
N SER A 268 16.51 -11.38 -9.36
CA SER A 268 16.08 -12.05 -10.58
C SER A 268 14.71 -11.55 -10.99
N GLN A 269 14.59 -10.93 -12.19
CA GLN A 269 13.34 -10.35 -12.64
C GLN A 269 13.14 -10.52 -14.16
N THR A 270 11.87 -10.69 -14.57
CA THR A 270 11.46 -10.77 -15.98
C THR A 270 10.15 -10.03 -16.22
N GLU A 271 9.99 -9.45 -17.42
CA GLU A 271 8.75 -8.81 -17.87
C GLU A 271 8.07 -9.61 -18.97
N HIS A 272 6.75 -9.69 -18.94
CA HIS A 272 5.91 -10.42 -19.88
C HIS A 272 4.66 -9.60 -20.22
N ASN A 273 4.16 -9.74 -21.45
CA ASN A 273 2.91 -9.09 -21.88
C ASN A 273 1.69 -10.05 -21.81
N THR A 274 1.92 -11.33 -21.52
CA THR A 274 0.88 -12.36 -21.47
C THR A 274 1.07 -13.29 -20.29
N LEU A 275 -0.03 -13.69 -19.65
CA LEU A 275 -0.06 -14.66 -18.55
C LEU A 275 -0.19 -16.07 -19.14
N THR A 276 0.94 -16.71 -19.46
CA THR A 276 0.97 -18.04 -20.08
C THR A 276 0.77 -19.16 -19.06
N ALA A 277 0.41 -20.36 -19.54
CA ALA A 277 0.32 -21.55 -18.70
C ALA A 277 1.64 -21.89 -18.00
N ALA A 278 2.77 -21.69 -18.67
CA ALA A 278 4.10 -21.87 -18.06
C ALA A 278 4.34 -20.93 -16.87
N ILE A 279 4.01 -19.64 -17.01
CA ILE A 279 4.11 -18.67 -15.92
C ILE A 279 3.21 -19.09 -14.75
N LEU A 280 1.97 -19.51 -15.02
CA LEU A 280 1.04 -19.98 -14.00
C LEU A 280 1.54 -21.21 -13.26
N GLN A 281 2.13 -22.19 -13.98
CA GLN A 281 2.70 -23.39 -13.39
C GLN A 281 3.94 -23.14 -12.54
N GLU A 282 4.74 -22.16 -12.86
CA GLU A 282 5.98 -21.87 -12.15
C GLU A 282 5.79 -20.93 -10.97
N SER A 283 4.68 -20.19 -10.91
CA SER A 283 4.41 -19.20 -9.84
C SER A 283 4.09 -19.89 -8.52
N ASP A 284 4.76 -19.46 -7.43
CA ASP A 284 4.37 -19.79 -6.06
C ASP A 284 3.24 -18.87 -5.61
N VAL A 285 3.32 -17.60 -5.99
CA VAL A 285 2.31 -16.59 -5.71
C VAL A 285 1.96 -15.81 -6.98
N LEU A 286 0.66 -15.70 -7.25
CA LEU A 286 0.09 -14.84 -8.27
C LEU A 286 -0.54 -13.64 -7.58
N TYR A 287 0.11 -12.49 -7.65
CA TYR A 287 -0.35 -11.24 -7.06
C TYR A 287 -1.06 -10.41 -8.13
N MET A 288 -2.40 -10.41 -8.06
CA MET A 288 -3.25 -9.71 -9.02
C MET A 288 -3.50 -8.26 -8.59
N THR A 289 -3.56 -7.35 -9.57
CA THR A 289 -4.01 -5.98 -9.36
C THR A 289 -5.09 -5.59 -10.35
N ARG A 290 -6.02 -4.75 -9.95
CA ARG A 290 -6.99 -4.16 -10.86
C ARG A 290 -6.36 -3.08 -11.72
N VAL A 291 -6.89 -2.87 -12.92
CA VAL A 291 -6.60 -1.68 -13.72
C VAL A 291 -7.34 -0.48 -13.10
N GLN A 292 -6.61 0.57 -12.74
CA GLN A 292 -7.13 1.72 -11.98
C GLN A 292 -7.76 2.75 -12.92
N LYS A 293 -9.08 2.66 -13.17
CA LYS A 293 -9.83 3.57 -14.06
C LYS A 293 -9.55 5.05 -13.78
N GLU A 294 -9.45 5.41 -12.52
CA GLU A 294 -9.21 6.76 -12.03
C GLU A 294 -7.83 7.35 -12.41
N ARG A 295 -6.96 6.55 -13.04
CA ARG A 295 -5.62 6.95 -13.49
C ARG A 295 -5.52 7.16 -15.01
N PHE A 296 -6.60 6.91 -15.74
CA PHE A 296 -6.64 7.08 -17.18
C PHE A 296 -7.23 8.44 -17.57
N GLU A 297 -6.65 9.08 -18.56
CA GLU A 297 -7.13 10.37 -19.09
C GLU A 297 -8.46 10.25 -19.85
N ASN A 298 -8.70 9.09 -20.47
CA ASN A 298 -9.93 8.81 -21.21
C ASN A 298 -10.41 7.36 -20.98
N VAL A 299 -11.69 7.13 -21.28
CA VAL A 299 -12.35 5.83 -21.04
C VAL A 299 -11.90 4.78 -22.07
N GLU A 300 -11.59 5.19 -23.28
CA GLU A 300 -11.17 4.31 -24.38
C GLU A 300 -9.84 3.62 -24.05
N ALA A 301 -8.87 4.36 -23.52
CA ALA A 301 -7.59 3.80 -23.09
C ALA A 301 -7.75 2.80 -21.91
N TYR A 302 -8.67 3.08 -20.98
CA TYR A 302 -9.01 2.14 -19.92
C TYR A 302 -9.68 0.87 -20.47
N ASP A 303 -10.68 1.03 -21.34
CA ASP A 303 -11.45 -0.08 -21.91
C ASP A 303 -10.57 -1.03 -22.75
N ALA A 304 -9.50 -0.49 -23.37
CA ALA A 304 -8.54 -1.30 -24.13
C ALA A 304 -7.74 -2.30 -23.27
N VAL A 305 -7.58 -2.06 -21.96
CA VAL A 305 -6.69 -2.85 -21.10
C VAL A 305 -7.36 -3.43 -19.86
N LYS A 306 -8.58 -3.00 -19.50
CA LYS A 306 -9.25 -3.40 -18.24
C LYS A 306 -9.42 -4.90 -18.07
N ASP A 307 -9.64 -5.63 -19.17
CA ASP A 307 -9.91 -7.07 -19.20
C ASP A 307 -8.69 -7.89 -19.68
N SER A 308 -7.49 -7.32 -19.69
CA SER A 308 -6.29 -7.98 -20.20
C SER A 308 -5.93 -9.25 -19.44
N PHE A 309 -6.24 -9.29 -18.13
CA PHE A 309 -5.94 -10.45 -17.28
C PHE A 309 -7.11 -10.73 -16.34
N ILE A 310 -7.81 -11.82 -16.57
CA ILE A 310 -8.92 -12.28 -15.73
C ILE A 310 -8.59 -13.68 -15.22
N ILE A 311 -8.63 -13.86 -13.90
CA ILE A 311 -8.50 -15.16 -13.25
C ILE A 311 -9.88 -15.82 -13.19
N THR A 312 -10.00 -16.97 -13.82
CA THR A 312 -11.22 -17.80 -13.89
C THR A 312 -10.96 -19.19 -13.32
N PRO A 313 -11.99 -20.01 -13.08
CA PRO A 313 -11.80 -21.42 -12.72
C PRO A 313 -10.91 -22.18 -13.71
N ASP A 314 -10.96 -21.87 -15.02
CA ASP A 314 -10.05 -22.47 -16.02
C ASP A 314 -8.59 -22.05 -15.79
N THR A 315 -8.34 -20.82 -15.38
CA THR A 315 -6.98 -20.36 -14.99
C THR A 315 -6.44 -21.19 -13.82
N LEU A 316 -7.30 -21.50 -12.83
CA LEU A 316 -6.91 -22.31 -11.67
C LEU A 316 -6.43 -23.71 -12.09
N THR A 317 -7.02 -24.33 -13.13
CA THR A 317 -6.59 -25.66 -13.60
C THR A 317 -5.16 -25.69 -14.11
N LYS A 318 -4.62 -24.54 -14.53
CA LYS A 318 -3.26 -24.37 -15.07
C LYS A 318 -2.23 -24.04 -13.99
N MET A 319 -2.67 -23.73 -12.78
CA MET A 319 -1.81 -23.39 -11.64
C MET A 319 -1.43 -24.61 -10.81
N ARG A 320 -0.28 -24.57 -10.17
CA ARG A 320 0.10 -25.58 -9.17
C ARG A 320 -0.91 -25.63 -8.01
N PRO A 321 -1.18 -26.79 -7.42
CA PRO A 321 -2.00 -26.88 -6.21
C PRO A 321 -1.42 -26.08 -5.02
N SER A 322 -0.09 -25.97 -4.95
CA SER A 322 0.60 -25.21 -3.89
C SER A 322 0.64 -23.70 -4.14
N ALA A 323 0.29 -23.20 -5.33
CA ALA A 323 0.28 -21.78 -5.64
C ALA A 323 -0.78 -21.03 -4.82
N ARG A 324 -0.59 -19.72 -4.67
CA ARG A 324 -1.56 -18.83 -3.99
C ARG A 324 -1.89 -17.64 -4.86
N ILE A 325 -3.16 -17.19 -4.78
CA ILE A 325 -3.64 -15.99 -5.46
C ILE A 325 -3.89 -14.92 -4.42
N MET A 326 -3.20 -13.79 -4.57
CA MET A 326 -3.31 -12.62 -3.71
C MET A 326 -3.86 -11.43 -4.49
N HIS A 327 -4.51 -10.51 -3.79
CA HIS A 327 -5.06 -9.28 -4.36
C HIS A 327 -5.24 -8.23 -3.25
N PRO A 328 -4.78 -6.98 -3.40
CA PRO A 328 -4.92 -5.95 -2.35
C PRO A 328 -6.34 -5.43 -2.19
N LEU A 329 -7.28 -5.87 -3.05
CA LEU A 329 -8.68 -5.44 -3.12
C LEU A 329 -8.85 -3.90 -3.23
N PRO A 330 -9.99 -3.37 -3.77
CA PRO A 330 -11.12 -4.15 -4.27
C PRO A 330 -10.83 -4.80 -5.62
N ARG A 331 -11.36 -5.98 -5.86
CA ARG A 331 -11.46 -6.54 -7.22
C ARG A 331 -12.74 -5.99 -7.88
N VAL A 332 -12.70 -5.83 -9.20
CA VAL A 332 -13.83 -5.30 -9.98
C VAL A 332 -14.27 -6.25 -11.10
N GLY A 333 -13.41 -7.17 -11.51
CA GLY A 333 -13.69 -8.13 -12.58
C GLY A 333 -12.50 -9.02 -12.90
N GLU A 334 -11.31 -8.64 -12.45
CA GLU A 334 -10.04 -9.34 -12.72
C GLU A 334 -9.89 -10.69 -12.00
N ILE A 335 -10.77 -11.00 -11.04
CA ILE A 335 -10.90 -12.33 -10.44
C ILE A 335 -12.38 -12.70 -10.40
N ASP A 336 -12.74 -13.78 -11.08
CA ASP A 336 -14.09 -14.35 -11.06
C ASP A 336 -14.45 -14.82 -9.64
N SER A 337 -15.63 -14.49 -9.16
CA SER A 337 -16.10 -14.86 -7.82
C SER A 337 -16.20 -16.38 -7.61
N ARG A 338 -16.32 -17.16 -8.68
CA ARG A 338 -16.30 -18.63 -8.61
C ARG A 338 -14.94 -19.18 -8.14
N CYS A 339 -13.88 -18.36 -8.16
CA CYS A 339 -12.57 -18.73 -7.61
C CYS A 339 -12.50 -18.61 -6.09
N ASP A 340 -13.46 -17.96 -5.42
CA ASP A 340 -13.40 -17.65 -3.99
C ASP A 340 -13.37 -18.88 -3.07
N SER A 341 -13.97 -19.99 -3.50
CA SER A 341 -13.99 -21.25 -2.76
C SER A 341 -12.73 -22.11 -2.96
N ASP A 342 -11.86 -21.74 -3.89
CA ASP A 342 -10.61 -22.47 -4.11
C ASP A 342 -9.61 -22.15 -2.98
N HIS A 343 -8.96 -23.16 -2.43
CA HIS A 343 -8.00 -23.03 -1.33
C HIS A 343 -6.80 -22.12 -1.67
N ARG A 344 -6.49 -21.94 -2.95
CA ARG A 344 -5.44 -21.03 -3.44
C ARG A 344 -5.84 -19.56 -3.38
N ALA A 345 -7.14 -19.24 -3.26
CA ALA A 345 -7.63 -17.88 -3.10
C ALA A 345 -7.29 -17.34 -1.70
N ALA A 346 -6.17 -16.61 -1.60
CA ALA A 346 -5.65 -16.11 -0.34
C ALA A 346 -6.06 -14.64 -0.04
N TYR A 347 -6.70 -13.92 -0.96
CA TYR A 347 -6.93 -12.49 -0.86
C TYR A 347 -7.85 -12.06 0.30
N PHE A 348 -8.75 -12.90 0.80
CA PHE A 348 -9.51 -12.59 2.01
C PHE A 348 -8.70 -12.86 3.30
N ARG A 349 -7.89 -13.94 3.32
CA ARG A 349 -6.93 -14.18 4.40
C ARG A 349 -5.88 -13.09 4.47
N GLN A 350 -5.44 -12.56 3.30
CA GLN A 350 -4.57 -11.39 3.19
C GLN A 350 -5.17 -10.16 3.89
N MET A 351 -6.48 -9.92 3.79
CA MET A 351 -7.12 -8.80 4.50
C MET A 351 -7.11 -9.00 6.02
N GLU A 352 -7.36 -10.22 6.49
CA GLU A 352 -7.29 -10.56 7.90
C GLU A 352 -5.85 -10.42 8.44
N ASN A 353 -4.87 -10.92 7.71
CA ASN A 353 -3.45 -10.79 8.01
C ASN A 353 -3.01 -9.32 8.14
N GLY A 354 -3.65 -8.44 7.37
CA GLY A 354 -3.43 -7.00 7.47
C GLY A 354 -3.74 -6.43 8.86
N MET A 355 -4.72 -6.96 9.56
CA MET A 355 -5.01 -6.56 10.94
C MET A 355 -3.88 -6.99 11.88
N TYR A 356 -3.39 -8.23 11.78
CA TYR A 356 -2.32 -8.74 12.65
C TYR A 356 -1.00 -7.98 12.47
N VAL A 357 -0.64 -7.65 11.21
CA VAL A 357 0.54 -6.83 10.93
C VAL A 357 0.40 -5.42 11.50
N ARG A 358 -0.79 -4.81 11.41
CA ARG A 358 -1.04 -3.48 12.00
C ARG A 358 -1.05 -3.51 13.52
N MET A 359 -1.54 -4.59 14.14
CA MET A 359 -1.40 -4.82 15.58
C MET A 359 0.09 -4.90 15.97
N ALA A 360 0.89 -5.66 15.22
CA ALA A 360 2.32 -5.78 15.48
C ALA A 360 3.04 -4.43 15.37
N LEU A 361 2.74 -3.64 14.34
CA LEU A 361 3.32 -2.30 14.17
C LEU A 361 2.96 -1.37 15.34
N LEU A 362 1.68 -1.34 15.74
CA LEU A 362 1.24 -0.54 16.87
C LEU A 362 1.88 -0.98 18.18
N GLN A 363 1.99 -2.29 18.42
CA GLN A 363 2.64 -2.86 19.58
C GLN A 363 4.14 -2.51 19.64
N LEU A 364 4.87 -2.64 18.54
CA LEU A 364 6.30 -2.36 18.47
C LEU A 364 6.64 -0.86 18.57
N ILE A 365 5.70 0.01 18.16
CA ILE A 365 5.91 1.46 18.15
C ILE A 365 5.51 2.10 19.49
N LEU A 366 4.48 1.57 20.18
CA LEU A 366 3.87 2.18 21.36
C LEU A 366 4.04 1.40 22.65
N GLY A 367 4.36 0.09 22.52
CA GLY A 367 4.48 -0.85 23.64
C GLY A 367 5.80 -0.85 24.39
#